data_b6143c4871a5588756f649c5e04d77cf
#
_entry.id   b6143c4871a5588756f649c5e04d77cf
#
_cell.length_a   1.000
_cell.length_b   1.000
_cell.length_c   1.000
_cell.angle_alpha   90.00
_cell.angle_beta   90.00
_cell.angle_gamma   90.00
#
_symmetry.space_group_name_H-M   'P 1'
#
loop_
_entity.id
_entity.type
_entity.pdbx_description
1 polymer ?
#
loop_
_entity_poly.entity_id
_entity_poly.type
_entity_poly.pdbx_seq_one_letter_code
_entity_poly.pdbx_strand_id
1 'polypeptide(L)'
;MKSFFNLVCLTIVILASYYASANQNEFKINAEIIDYNPSKKIISLDGMISMTSDDFQISGTSATISMNEEVISIEGNPARINLDNPEKIFGEAKQIKYTTAKEISLVGEAVLRTTDGELKSKKILYQLGGSN
;
A
#
# COMPACT_ATOMS: atom_id res chain seq x y z
N MET A 1 -26.05 -9.99 1.68
CA MET A 1 -25.02 -9.07 2.13
C MET A 1 -23.61 -9.56 1.94
N LYS A 2 -23.36 -10.79 2.36
CA LYS A 2 -22.01 -11.33 2.17
C LYS A 2 -21.62 -11.43 0.70
N SER A 3 -22.57 -11.78 -0.16
CA SER A 3 -22.31 -11.88 -1.59
C SER A 3 -22.02 -10.51 -2.21
N PHE A 4 -22.67 -9.46 -1.71
CA PHE A 4 -22.42 -8.10 -2.18
C PHE A 4 -21.02 -7.67 -1.80
N PHE A 5 -20.63 -7.93 -0.56
CA PHE A 5 -19.30 -7.59 -0.08
C PHE A 5 -18.22 -8.34 -0.87
N ASN A 6 -18.46 -9.62 -1.11
CA ASN A 6 -17.53 -10.41 -1.90
C ASN A 6 -17.42 -9.91 -3.32
N LEU A 7 -18.54 -9.44 -3.87
CA LEU A 7 -18.54 -8.91 -5.23
C LEU A 7 -17.69 -7.65 -5.34
N VAL A 8 -17.80 -6.77 -4.35
CA VAL A 8 -17.00 -5.54 -4.34
C VAL A 8 -15.51 -5.87 -4.22
N CYS A 9 -15.16 -6.77 -3.32
CA CYS A 9 -13.78 -7.20 -3.16
C CYS A 9 -13.25 -7.84 -4.43
N LEU A 10 -14.08 -8.67 -5.07
CA LEU A 10 -13.71 -9.31 -6.31
C LEU A 10 -13.47 -8.28 -7.42
N THR A 11 -14.31 -7.26 -7.47
CA THR A 11 -14.17 -6.21 -8.47
C THR A 11 -12.83 -5.48 -8.30
N ILE A 12 -12.45 -5.18 -7.07
CA ILE A 12 -11.18 -4.51 -6.79
C ILE A 12 -10.02 -5.41 -7.18
N VAL A 13 -10.11 -6.69 -6.86
CA VAL A 13 -9.06 -7.64 -7.22
C VAL A 13 -8.95 -7.74 -8.75
N ILE A 14 -10.07 -7.73 -9.45
CA ILE A 14 -10.06 -7.78 -10.91
C ILE A 14 -9.38 -6.53 -11.48
N LEU A 15 -9.69 -5.36 -10.93
CA LEU A 15 -9.06 -4.13 -11.38
C LEU A 15 -7.56 -4.16 -11.13
N ALA A 16 -7.16 -4.62 -9.95
CA ALA A 16 -5.75 -4.73 -9.62
C ALA A 16 -5.07 -5.72 -10.56
N SER A 17 -5.72 -6.84 -10.84
CA SER A 17 -5.17 -7.84 -11.75
C SER A 17 -5.03 -7.29 -13.16
N TYR A 18 -5.96 -6.45 -13.56
CA TYR A 18 -5.92 -5.86 -14.90
C TYR A 18 -4.67 -5.01 -15.09
N TYR A 19 -4.36 -4.21 -14.08
CA TYR A 19 -3.12 -3.42 -14.12
C TYR A 19 -1.89 -4.29 -13.89
N ALA A 20 -2.02 -5.24 -12.99
CA ALA A 20 -0.90 -6.08 -12.61
C ALA A 20 -0.46 -7.03 -13.70
N SER A 21 -1.35 -7.37 -14.64
CA SER A 21 -1.00 -8.28 -15.72
C SER A 21 0.15 -7.74 -16.56
N ALA A 22 0.29 -6.42 -16.63
CA ALA A 22 1.38 -5.81 -17.36
C ALA A 22 2.72 -5.94 -16.62
N ASN A 23 2.69 -6.02 -15.30
CA ASN A 23 3.89 -6.03 -14.47
C ASN A 23 4.09 -7.33 -13.69
N GLN A 24 3.10 -8.22 -13.73
CA GLN A 24 3.13 -9.49 -13.02
C GLN A 24 3.25 -9.35 -11.51
N ASN A 25 2.90 -8.19 -10.98
CA ASN A 25 2.89 -7.96 -9.55
C ASN A 25 1.45 -7.80 -9.10
N GLU A 26 1.01 -8.72 -8.27
CA GLU A 26 -0.31 -8.65 -7.69
C GLU A 26 -0.23 -8.17 -6.25
N PHE A 27 -1.24 -7.43 -5.85
CA PHE A 27 -1.39 -7.09 -4.44
C PHE A 27 -2.84 -7.27 -4.04
N LYS A 28 -3.04 -7.45 -2.74
CA LYS A 28 -4.36 -7.57 -2.16
C LYS A 28 -4.52 -6.54 -1.08
N ILE A 29 -5.69 -5.91 -1.03
CA ILE A 29 -5.99 -4.93 0.00
C ILE A 29 -7.27 -5.36 0.71
N ASN A 30 -7.22 -5.39 2.02
CA ASN A 30 -8.38 -5.65 2.86
C ASN A 30 -8.72 -4.42 3.67
N ALA A 31 -10.00 -4.16 3.83
CA ALA A 31 -10.51 -3.05 4.61
C ALA A 31 -11.89 -3.40 5.11
N GLU A 32 -12.36 -2.70 6.15
CA GLU A 32 -13.71 -2.91 6.66
C GLU A 32 -14.75 -2.20 5.80
N ILE A 33 -14.42 -1.02 5.31
CA ILE A 33 -15.33 -0.23 4.48
C ILE A 33 -14.59 0.23 3.25
N ILE A 34 -15.20 0.06 2.09
CA ILE A 34 -14.64 0.49 0.82
C ILE A 34 -15.66 1.38 0.15
N ASP A 35 -15.24 2.58 -0.24
CA ASP A 35 -16.08 3.55 -0.91
C ASP A 35 -15.41 3.98 -2.20
N TYR A 36 -16.11 3.80 -3.31
CA TYR A 36 -15.57 4.14 -4.61
C TYR A 36 -16.30 5.35 -5.18
N ASN A 37 -15.55 6.38 -5.54
CA ASN A 37 -16.07 7.60 -6.17
C ASN A 37 -15.61 7.61 -7.63
N PRO A 38 -16.48 7.19 -8.56
CA PRO A 38 -16.07 7.09 -9.96
C PRO A 38 -15.81 8.43 -10.63
N SER A 39 -16.47 9.50 -10.19
CA SER A 39 -16.24 10.79 -10.82
C SER A 39 -14.87 11.36 -10.49
N LYS A 40 -14.36 11.08 -9.30
CA LYS A 40 -13.01 11.49 -8.91
C LYS A 40 -11.97 10.41 -9.15
N LYS A 41 -12.43 9.20 -9.45
CA LYS A 41 -11.56 8.02 -9.62
C LYS A 41 -10.73 7.77 -8.39
N ILE A 42 -11.39 7.82 -7.24
CA ILE A 42 -10.75 7.61 -5.95
C ILE A 42 -11.49 6.50 -5.21
N ILE A 43 -10.72 5.58 -4.66
CA ILE A 43 -11.24 4.55 -3.78
C ILE A 43 -10.75 4.86 -2.37
N SER A 44 -11.69 4.99 -1.44
CA SER A 44 -11.39 5.24 -0.03
C SER A 44 -11.63 3.97 0.75
N LEU A 45 -10.67 3.61 1.58
CA LEU A 45 -10.74 2.39 2.39
C LEU A 45 -10.59 2.80 3.85
N ASP A 46 -11.38 2.17 4.72
CA ASP A 46 -11.39 2.52 6.13
C ASP A 46 -11.45 1.27 6.97
N GLY A 47 -10.72 1.28 8.07
CA GLY A 47 -10.76 0.22 9.07
C GLY A 47 -9.82 -0.94 8.77
N MET A 48 -8.82 -1.13 9.60
CA MET A 48 -7.92 -2.28 9.58
C MET A 48 -7.39 -2.58 8.18
N ILE A 49 -6.69 -1.59 7.62
CA ILE A 49 -6.14 -1.75 6.28
C ILE A 49 -4.97 -2.71 6.30
N SER A 50 -4.97 -3.63 5.35
CA SER A 50 -3.85 -4.54 5.13
C SER A 50 -3.65 -4.70 3.64
N MET A 51 -2.49 -4.29 3.17
CA MET A 51 -2.11 -4.44 1.77
C MET A 51 -0.94 -5.40 1.70
N THR A 52 -1.10 -6.46 0.92
CA THR A 52 -0.09 -7.51 0.81
C THR A 52 0.32 -7.68 -0.63
N SER A 53 1.62 -7.73 -0.84
CA SER A 53 2.24 -8.03 -2.13
C SER A 53 3.28 -9.13 -1.91
N ASP A 54 3.88 -9.61 -2.98
CA ASP A 54 4.92 -10.63 -2.86
C ASP A 54 6.11 -10.13 -2.07
N ASP A 55 6.41 -8.85 -2.16
CA ASP A 55 7.62 -8.29 -1.59
C ASP A 55 7.40 -7.55 -0.28
N PHE A 56 6.17 -7.18 0.03
CA PHE A 56 5.92 -6.35 1.21
C PHE A 56 4.51 -6.51 1.73
N GLN A 57 4.31 -6.02 2.94
CA GLN A 57 3.00 -5.93 3.57
C GLN A 57 2.90 -4.57 4.27
N ILE A 58 1.82 -3.86 4.01
CA ILE A 58 1.58 -2.55 4.61
C ILE A 58 0.28 -2.61 5.40
N SER A 59 0.28 -2.02 6.59
CA SER A 59 -0.92 -1.96 7.42
C SER A 59 -1.16 -0.54 7.90
N GLY A 60 -2.43 -0.23 8.15
CA GLY A 60 -2.83 1.09 8.63
C GLY A 60 -4.27 1.11 9.03
N THR A 61 -4.83 2.30 9.21
CA THR A 61 -6.21 2.48 9.63
C THR A 61 -7.10 3.00 8.51
N SER A 62 -6.54 3.66 7.53
CA SER A 62 -7.30 4.13 6.37
C SER A 62 -6.38 4.18 5.16
N ALA A 63 -6.98 4.19 3.99
CA ALA A 63 -6.21 4.25 2.76
C ALA A 63 -7.01 4.93 1.67
N THR A 64 -6.31 5.46 0.69
CA THR A 64 -6.90 6.08 -0.48
C THR A 64 -6.15 5.60 -1.71
N ILE A 65 -6.88 5.17 -2.72
CA ILE A 65 -6.30 4.80 -3.99
C ILE A 65 -6.72 5.84 -5.01
N SER A 66 -5.75 6.55 -5.56
CA SER A 66 -6.00 7.52 -6.63
C SER A 66 -5.66 6.86 -7.96
N MET A 67 -6.67 6.60 -8.76
CA MET A 67 -6.46 5.91 -10.03
C MET A 67 -5.82 6.82 -11.06
N ASN A 68 -6.12 8.12 -10.99
CA ASN A 68 -5.52 9.09 -11.90
C ASN A 68 -4.03 9.27 -11.65
N GLU A 69 -3.66 9.34 -10.39
CA GLU A 69 -2.27 9.55 -10.01
C GLU A 69 -1.52 8.24 -9.85
N GLU A 70 -2.24 7.13 -9.84
CA GLU A 70 -1.65 5.81 -9.68
C GLU A 70 -0.87 5.70 -8.37
N VAL A 71 -1.48 6.19 -7.31
CA VAL A 71 -0.88 6.22 -5.97
C VAL A 71 -1.82 5.58 -4.97
N ILE A 72 -1.28 4.74 -4.12
CA ILE A 72 -1.98 4.20 -2.98
C ILE A 72 -1.36 4.83 -1.74
N SER A 73 -2.20 5.50 -0.93
CA SER A 73 -1.77 6.12 0.32
C SER A 73 -2.41 5.39 1.48
N ILE A 74 -1.60 4.96 2.43
CA ILE A 74 -2.07 4.27 3.61
C ILE A 74 -1.67 5.07 4.83
N GLU A 75 -2.64 5.40 5.67
CA GLU A 75 -2.43 6.19 6.86
C GLU A 75 -2.65 5.34 8.10
N GLY A 76 -1.95 5.69 9.15
CA GLY A 76 -2.08 5.00 10.43
C GLY A 76 -1.37 5.77 11.52
N ASN A 77 -1.41 5.21 12.71
CA ASN A 77 -0.82 5.87 13.86
C ASN A 77 0.02 4.87 14.66
N PRO A 78 1.11 4.39 14.09
CA PRO A 78 1.60 4.62 12.74
C PRO A 78 1.10 3.60 11.72
N ALA A 79 1.25 3.93 10.45
CA ALA A 79 1.20 2.94 9.39
C ALA A 79 2.52 2.19 9.37
N ARG A 80 2.48 0.90 9.01
CA ARG A 80 3.66 0.06 9.07
C ARG A 80 3.86 -0.68 7.76
N ILE A 81 5.13 -0.92 7.43
CA ILE A 81 5.48 -1.73 6.28
C ILE A 81 6.54 -2.73 6.67
N ASN A 82 6.37 -3.96 6.17
CA ASN A 82 7.36 -5.02 6.30
C ASN A 82 7.80 -5.40 4.90
N LEU A 83 9.09 -5.34 4.65
CA LEU A 83 9.69 -5.78 3.40
C LEU A 83 10.50 -7.03 3.68
N ASP A 84 10.33 -8.06 2.85
CA ASP A 84 11.01 -9.34 3.08
C ASP A 84 12.10 -9.61 2.07
N ASN A 85 12.14 -8.86 0.98
CA ASN A 85 13.04 -9.17 -0.11
C ASN A 85 13.69 -7.90 -0.64
N PRO A 86 15.02 -7.85 -0.81
CA PRO A 86 15.98 -8.94 -0.60
C PRO A 86 16.34 -9.17 0.87
N GLU A 87 16.03 -8.26 1.75
CA GLU A 87 16.31 -8.41 3.17
C GLU A 87 15.12 -7.89 3.98
N LYS A 88 15.10 -8.23 5.24
CA LYS A 88 14.01 -7.82 6.11
C LYS A 88 14.19 -6.37 6.52
N ILE A 89 13.24 -5.54 6.13
CA ILE A 89 13.21 -4.12 6.47
C ILE A 89 11.85 -3.82 7.07
N PHE A 90 11.85 -3.08 8.15
CA PHE A 90 10.63 -2.68 8.85
C PHE A 90 10.54 -1.16 8.84
N GLY A 91 9.39 -0.64 8.43
CA GLY A 91 9.19 0.80 8.37
C GLY A 91 7.93 1.23 9.07
N GLU A 92 7.93 2.45 9.58
CA GLU A 92 6.77 3.10 10.19
C GLU A 92 6.71 4.54 9.78
N ALA A 93 5.50 5.07 9.63
CA ALA A 93 5.29 6.49 9.33
C ALA A 93 3.83 6.82 9.54
N LYS A 94 3.50 8.10 9.55
CA LYS A 94 2.10 8.50 9.61
C LYS A 94 1.37 8.14 8.32
N GLN A 95 2.08 8.18 7.21
CA GLN A 95 1.51 7.86 5.91
C GLN A 95 2.54 7.09 5.09
N ILE A 96 2.09 6.06 4.40
CA ILE A 96 2.93 5.30 3.49
C ILE A 96 2.28 5.38 2.11
N LYS A 97 3.04 5.82 1.12
CA LYS A 97 2.56 5.92 -0.25
C LYS A 97 3.28 4.92 -1.14
N TYR A 98 2.52 4.26 -1.98
CA TYR A 98 3.06 3.33 -2.96
C TYR A 98 2.63 3.77 -4.36
N THR A 99 3.59 3.89 -5.25
CA THR A 99 3.32 4.30 -6.63
C THR A 99 3.54 3.13 -7.58
N THR A 100 2.98 3.22 -8.77
CA THR A 100 3.18 2.20 -9.80
C THR A 100 4.62 2.16 -10.29
N ALA A 101 5.41 3.18 -10.00
CA ALA A 101 6.84 3.17 -10.28
C ALA A 101 7.61 2.32 -9.27
N LYS A 102 6.90 1.62 -8.39
CA LYS A 102 7.48 0.77 -7.34
C LYS A 102 8.30 1.57 -6.35
N GLU A 103 7.86 2.77 -6.07
CA GLU A 103 8.47 3.60 -5.06
C GLU A 103 7.58 3.64 -3.83
N ILE A 104 8.19 3.48 -2.67
CA ILE A 104 7.49 3.58 -1.40
C ILE A 104 8.01 4.81 -0.69
N SER A 105 7.09 5.67 -0.25
CA SER A 105 7.40 6.86 0.52
C SER A 105 6.86 6.72 1.92
N LEU A 106 7.71 6.88 2.91
CA LEU A 106 7.32 6.94 4.31
C LEU A 106 7.29 8.40 4.69
N VAL A 107 6.13 8.93 5.05
CA VAL A 107 5.94 10.35 5.27
C VAL A 107 5.41 10.60 6.68
N GLY A 108 6.10 11.48 7.42
CA GLY A 108 5.69 11.86 8.77
C GLY A 108 6.26 10.95 9.84
N GLU A 109 7.25 11.46 10.56
CA GLU A 109 7.92 10.71 11.62
C GLU A 109 8.34 9.33 11.12
N ALA A 110 9.00 9.32 9.96
CA ALA A 110 9.36 8.09 9.29
C ALA A 110 10.52 7.40 9.99
N VAL A 111 10.39 6.09 10.16
CA VAL A 111 11.41 5.24 10.76
C VAL A 111 11.62 4.05 9.86
N LEU A 112 12.87 3.72 9.59
CA LEU A 112 13.22 2.54 8.83
C LEU A 112 14.21 1.74 9.62
N ARG A 113 13.90 0.48 9.89
CA ARG A 113 14.78 -0.42 10.63
C ARG A 113 15.27 -1.53 9.73
N THR A 114 16.56 -1.70 9.73
CA THR A 114 17.23 -2.77 9.00
C THR A 114 18.03 -3.59 9.98
N THR A 115 18.66 -4.65 9.48
CA THR A 115 19.55 -5.46 10.33
C THR A 115 20.76 -4.65 10.80
N ASP A 116 21.11 -3.59 10.07
CA ASP A 116 22.31 -2.81 10.37
C ASP A 116 22.03 -1.59 11.25
N GLY A 117 20.78 -1.18 11.37
CA GLY A 117 20.50 -0.01 12.17
C GLY A 117 19.13 0.57 11.94
N GLU A 118 18.94 1.78 12.43
CA GLU A 118 17.68 2.47 12.37
C GLU A 118 17.88 3.88 11.79
N LEU A 119 17.00 4.23 10.85
CA LEU A 119 17.00 5.54 10.23
C LEU A 119 15.71 6.27 10.59
N LYS A 120 15.81 7.53 10.95
CA LYS A 120 14.67 8.37 11.28
C LYS A 120 14.72 9.65 10.47
N SER A 121 13.57 10.06 9.94
CA SER A 121 13.50 11.25 9.12
C SER A 121 12.05 11.70 9.01
N LYS A 122 11.85 12.89 8.45
CA LYS A 122 10.51 13.34 8.13
C LYS A 122 9.95 12.58 6.94
N LYS A 123 10.81 12.13 6.04
CA LYS A 123 10.40 11.41 4.85
C LYS A 123 11.52 10.47 4.41
N ILE A 124 11.14 9.25 4.08
CA ILE A 124 12.07 8.26 3.57
C ILE A 124 11.52 7.71 2.26
N LEU A 125 12.36 7.69 1.24
CA LEU A 125 12.00 7.13 -0.06
C LEU A 125 12.72 5.78 -0.24
N TYR A 126 11.98 4.79 -0.68
CA TYR A 126 12.52 3.45 -0.89
C TYR A 126 12.08 2.96 -2.28
N GLN A 127 13.03 2.52 -3.06
CA GLN A 127 12.78 1.97 -4.40
C GLN A 127 12.72 0.47 -4.33
N LEU A 128 11.59 -0.11 -4.73
CA LEU A 128 11.43 -1.55 -4.78
C LEU A 128 12.08 -2.11 -6.04
N GLY A 129 12.76 -3.24 -5.88
CA GLY A 129 13.32 -3.94 -7.01
C GLY A 129 14.31 -3.12 -7.79
N GLY A 130 15.01 -2.26 -7.11
CA GLY A 130 15.89 -1.32 -7.76
C GLY A 130 16.97 -1.97 -8.52
N SER A 131 16.94 -2.69 -9.33
CA SER A 131 17.89 -3.24 -9.92
C SER A 131 18.41 -2.86 -11.13
N ASN A 132 18.49 -2.55 -11.19
CA ASN A 132 19.00 -2.60 -12.09
C ASN A 132 19.66 -2.75 -12.28
#